data_2acac8f809919a3f9a217c3425d69207
#
_entry.id   2acac8f809919a3f9a217c3425d69207
#
_cell.length_a   1.000
_cell.length_b   1.000
_cell.length_c   1.000
_cell.angle_alpha   90.00
_cell.angle_beta   90.00
_cell.angle_gamma   90.00
#
_symmetry.space_group_name_H-M   'P 1'
#
loop_
_entity.id
_entity.type
_entity.pdbx_description
1 polymer ?
#
loop_
_entity_poly.entity_id
_entity_poly.type
_entity_poly.pdbx_seq_one_letter_code
_entity_poly.pdbx_strand_id
1 'polypeptide(L)'
;MEEQISEKESENSEQKIRVKLPKNKEVVGLIDQRVGGSRMLIKCSDGKTRNCKVPGRLRRTMWLREGDYVIVEPWEFDNSKGGIMFKYTPSAVEQLRKKGFLQKIEG
;
A
#
# COMPACT_ATOMS: atom_id res chain seq x y z
N MET A 1 2.97 29.47 4.27
CA MET A 1 2.88 29.46 4.08
C MET A 1 2.58 28.95 3.85
N GLU A 2 2.68 28.74 4.02
CA GLU A 2 2.51 28.46 3.93
C GLU A 2 2.24 27.78 3.85
N GLU A 3 2.34 27.72 4.13
CA GLU A 3 2.18 27.36 4.20
C GLU A 3 1.87 26.75 4.30
N GLN A 4 1.86 26.80 4.60
CA GLN A 4 1.66 26.51 4.87
C GLN A 4 1.14 25.94 5.09
N ILE A 5 1.10 26.09 5.41
CA ILE A 5 0.64 25.85 5.81
C ILE A 5 0.01 25.57 6.03
N SER A 6 -0.02 25.57 6.25
CA SER A 6 -0.52 25.53 6.51
C SER A 6 -1.12 25.23 6.82
N GLU A 7 -1.11 25.38 7.17
CA GLU A 7 -1.54 25.27 7.52
C GLU A 7 -2.20 24.92 7.84
N LYS A 8 -2.37 25.12 8.20
CA LYS A 8 -2.84 24.96 8.54
C LYS A 8 -3.55 24.45 8.69
N GLU A 9 -3.35 24.45 8.94
CA GLU A 9 -3.87 24.04 9.17
C GLU A 9 -4.62 23.46 9.47
N SER A 10 -4.84 23.41 9.89
CA SER A 10 -5.42 22.95 10.25
C SER A 10 -6.29 22.56 10.71
N GLU A 11 -6.45 22.53 11.11
CA GLU A 11 -7.05 22.11 11.43
C GLU A 11 -7.96 21.49 11.63
N ASN A 12 -8.23 21.52 11.85
CA ASN A 12 -8.81 20.82 11.85
C ASN A 12 -9.18 19.93 11.97
N SER A 13 -9.46 20.00 12.49
CA SER A 13 -9.42 19.18 12.51
C SER A 13 -9.54 18.32 12.28
N GLU A 14 -10.06 18.60 12.22
CA GLU A 14 -9.86 17.62 11.67
C GLU A 14 -8.72 17.30 11.19
N GLN A 15 -8.08 17.06 11.75
CA GLN A 15 -6.92 16.81 11.24
C GLN A 15 -6.92 15.70 10.40
N LYS A 16 -6.54 15.88 9.29
CA LYS A 16 -6.66 14.83 8.34
C LYS A 16 -5.41 14.01 8.32
N ILE A 17 -5.57 12.70 8.27
CA ILE A 17 -4.46 11.81 8.09
C ILE A 17 -4.07 11.87 6.63
N ARG A 18 -2.81 12.14 6.36
CA ARG A 18 -2.31 12.08 5.01
C ARG A 18 -2.02 10.64 4.63
N VAL A 19 -2.63 10.18 3.58
CA VAL A 19 -2.47 8.82 3.10
C VAL A 19 -1.51 8.82 1.93
N LYS A 20 -0.47 8.00 2.03
CA LYS A 20 0.45 7.83 0.92
C LYS A 20 -0.26 7.09 -0.20
N LEU A 21 -0.32 7.70 -1.36
CA LEU A 21 -0.98 7.09 -2.51
C LEU A 21 0.06 6.46 -3.43
N PRO A 22 -0.31 5.41 -4.17
CA PRO A 22 0.62 4.82 -5.13
C PRO A 22 0.96 5.82 -6.22
N LYS A 23 2.20 5.81 -6.67
CA LYS A 23 2.69 6.72 -7.70
C LYS A 23 3.12 5.94 -8.92
N ASN A 24 3.00 6.56 -10.08
CA ASN A 24 3.47 5.96 -11.33
C ASN A 24 2.93 4.55 -11.51
N LYS A 25 3.82 3.56 -11.51
CA LYS A 25 3.44 2.16 -11.73
C LYS A 25 3.02 1.45 -10.46
N GLU A 26 3.10 2.10 -9.32
CA GLU A 26 2.74 1.46 -8.05
C GLU A 26 1.25 1.22 -7.97
N VAL A 27 0.88 0.16 -7.26
CA VAL A 27 -0.51 -0.16 -7.00
C VAL A 27 -0.67 -0.51 -5.53
N VAL A 28 -1.90 -0.41 -5.04
CA VAL A 28 -2.23 -0.87 -3.70
C VAL A 28 -2.47 -2.37 -3.77
N GLY A 29 -2.08 -3.10 -2.75
CA GLY A 29 -2.31 -4.54 -2.71
C GLY A 29 -2.71 -5.02 -1.33
N LEU A 30 -3.43 -6.13 -1.30
CA LEU A 30 -3.81 -6.84 -0.08
C LEU A 30 -3.02 -8.13 -0.02
N ILE A 31 -2.30 -8.34 1.08
CA ILE A 31 -1.55 -9.58 1.27
C ILE A 31 -2.55 -10.71 1.46
N ASP A 32 -2.57 -11.64 0.51
CA ASP A 32 -3.51 -12.75 0.51
C ASP A 32 -2.90 -13.99 1.16
N GLN A 33 -1.62 -14.26 0.90
CA GLN A 33 -1.02 -15.50 1.34
C GLN A 33 0.50 -15.41 1.36
N ARG A 34 1.09 -15.99 2.41
CA ARG A 34 2.53 -16.19 2.43
C ARG A 34 2.85 -17.42 1.62
N VAL A 35 3.86 -17.33 0.75
CA VAL A 35 4.24 -18.49 -0.07
C VAL A 35 5.68 -18.89 0.17
N GLY A 36 6.25 -18.48 1.31
CA GLY A 36 7.56 -18.93 1.72
C GLY A 36 8.58 -17.81 1.71
N GLY A 37 9.55 -17.92 2.59
CA GLY A 37 10.61 -16.94 2.70
C GLY A 37 10.07 -15.54 2.83
N SER A 38 10.52 -14.67 1.94
CA SER A 38 10.09 -13.28 1.94
C SER A 38 9.11 -12.99 0.80
N ARG A 39 8.41 -14.02 0.31
CA ARG A 39 7.48 -13.85 -0.80
C ARG A 39 6.05 -13.99 -0.35
N MET A 40 5.16 -13.22 -0.99
CA MET A 40 3.74 -13.19 -0.66
C MET A 40 2.93 -12.99 -1.92
N LEU A 41 1.76 -13.65 -1.96
CA LEU A 41 0.80 -13.40 -3.02
C LEU A 41 -0.04 -12.21 -2.59
N ILE A 42 -0.16 -11.23 -3.47
CA ILE A 42 -0.83 -9.97 -3.18
C ILE A 42 -1.87 -9.68 -4.25
N LYS A 43 -3.10 -9.44 -3.81
CA LYS A 43 -4.18 -9.02 -4.70
C LYS A 43 -4.07 -7.53 -4.90
N CYS A 44 -3.82 -7.11 -6.12
CA CYS A 44 -3.53 -5.72 -6.41
C CYS A 44 -4.74 -4.97 -6.94
N SER A 45 -4.71 -3.65 -6.74
CA SER A 45 -5.84 -2.79 -7.10
C SER A 45 -6.07 -2.68 -8.60
N ASP A 46 -5.14 -3.16 -9.41
CA ASP A 46 -5.34 -3.23 -10.87
C ASP A 46 -6.01 -4.54 -11.30
N GLY A 47 -6.44 -5.35 -10.32
CA GLY A 47 -7.14 -6.60 -10.61
C GLY A 47 -6.23 -7.81 -10.76
N LYS A 48 -4.92 -7.63 -10.64
CA LYS A 48 -3.97 -8.73 -10.80
C LYS A 48 -3.46 -9.21 -9.47
N THR A 49 -3.12 -10.50 -9.39
CA THR A 49 -2.47 -11.07 -8.22
C THR A 49 -1.00 -11.24 -8.57
N ARG A 50 -0.12 -10.75 -7.69
CA ARG A 50 1.31 -10.80 -7.93
C ARG A 50 2.03 -11.53 -6.83
N ASN A 51 3.11 -12.21 -7.19
CA ASN A 51 4.03 -12.82 -6.24
C ASN A 51 5.07 -11.75 -5.91
N CYS A 52 4.99 -11.19 -4.71
CA CYS A 52 5.81 -10.04 -4.35
C CYS A 52 6.84 -10.40 -3.31
N LYS A 53 7.95 -9.68 -3.38
CA LYS A 53 9.08 -9.88 -2.48
C LYS A 53 9.17 -8.73 -1.49
N VAL A 54 9.49 -9.03 -0.24
CA VAL A 54 9.79 -8.02 0.76
C VAL A 54 11.27 -7.66 0.62
N PRO A 55 11.60 -6.41 0.30
CA PRO A 55 13.02 -6.04 0.21
C PRO A 55 13.71 -6.25 1.55
N GLY A 56 14.99 -6.64 1.47
CA GLY A 56 15.76 -6.94 2.67
C GLY A 56 15.77 -5.79 3.68
N ARG A 57 15.85 -4.56 3.19
CA ARG A 57 15.90 -3.39 4.07
C ARG A 57 14.62 -3.18 4.86
N LEU A 58 13.51 -3.76 4.41
CA LEU A 58 12.23 -3.58 5.07
C LEU A 58 11.83 -4.74 5.96
N ARG A 59 12.52 -5.88 5.87
CA ARG A 59 12.13 -7.06 6.64
C ARG A 59 12.18 -6.85 8.14
N ARG A 60 13.11 -6.05 8.61
CA ARG A 60 13.30 -5.86 10.03
C ARG A 60 12.40 -4.78 10.61
N THR A 61 11.90 -3.89 9.75
CA THR A 61 11.11 -2.75 10.22
C THR A 61 9.65 -2.89 9.90
N MET A 62 9.27 -3.93 9.15
CA MET A 62 7.93 -4.06 8.64
C MET A 62 7.42 -5.46 8.89
N TRP A 63 6.48 -5.57 9.83
CA TRP A 63 5.83 -6.85 10.10
C TRP A 63 4.64 -6.97 9.16
N LEU A 64 4.73 -7.88 8.20
CA LEU A 64 3.70 -8.08 7.19
C LEU A 64 2.95 -9.36 7.47
N ARG A 65 1.62 -9.28 7.39
CA ARG A 65 0.74 -10.43 7.61
C ARG A 65 -0.31 -10.48 6.55
N GLU A 66 -0.93 -11.65 6.43
CA GLU A 66 -2.12 -11.77 5.60
C GLU A 66 -3.17 -10.81 6.11
N GLY A 67 -3.80 -10.10 5.18
CA GLY A 67 -4.78 -9.09 5.51
C GLY A 67 -4.24 -7.67 5.55
N ASP A 68 -2.91 -7.49 5.54
CA ASP A 68 -2.33 -6.15 5.51
C ASP A 68 -2.40 -5.56 4.12
N TYR A 69 -2.50 -4.25 4.05
CA TYR A 69 -2.49 -3.52 2.78
C TYR A 69 -1.16 -2.84 2.59
N VAL A 70 -0.65 -2.91 1.38
CA VAL A 70 0.69 -2.43 1.05
C VAL A 70 0.69 -1.71 -0.29
N ILE A 71 1.78 -0.99 -0.56
CA ILE A 71 2.05 -0.48 -1.90
C ILE A 71 2.98 -1.48 -2.58
N VAL A 72 2.63 -1.86 -3.80
CA VAL A 72 3.41 -2.80 -4.60
C VAL A 72 3.92 -2.08 -5.85
N GLU A 73 5.18 -2.28 -6.15
CA GLU A 73 5.75 -1.82 -7.41
C GLU A 73 5.92 -3.04 -8.31
N PRO A 74 5.13 -3.18 -9.37
CA PRO A 74 5.27 -4.30 -10.29
C PRO A 74 6.64 -4.28 -10.95
N TRP A 75 7.20 -5.46 -11.19
CA TRP A 75 8.49 -5.54 -11.88
C TRP A 75 8.30 -5.22 -13.35
N GLU A 76 9.27 -4.49 -13.88
CA GLU A 76 9.18 -4.01 -15.24
C GLU A 76 9.13 -5.14 -16.26
N PHE A 77 9.92 -6.19 -16.04
CA PHE A 77 10.03 -7.29 -16.98
C PHE A 77 9.19 -8.50 -16.63
N ASP A 78 8.46 -8.45 -15.53
CA ASP A 78 7.60 -9.56 -15.15
C ASP A 78 6.45 -9.03 -14.31
N ASN A 79 5.36 -8.72 -14.97
CA ASN A 79 4.21 -8.07 -14.33
C ASN A 79 3.46 -8.98 -13.35
N SER A 80 3.82 -10.27 -13.31
CA SER A 80 3.25 -11.18 -12.32
C SER A 80 3.97 -11.11 -10.98
N LYS A 81 5.00 -10.30 -10.90
CA LYS A 81 5.82 -10.14 -9.71
C LYS A 81 5.95 -8.67 -9.35
N GLY A 82 6.40 -8.42 -8.13
CA GLY A 82 6.61 -7.05 -7.70
C GLY A 82 7.36 -7.00 -6.38
N GLY A 83 7.58 -5.79 -5.91
CA GLY A 83 8.21 -5.54 -4.63
C GLY A 83 7.28 -4.78 -3.71
N ILE A 84 7.33 -5.11 -2.43
CA ILE A 84 6.54 -4.39 -1.44
C ILE A 84 7.32 -3.15 -1.02
N MET A 85 6.69 -1.99 -1.15
CA MET A 85 7.35 -0.72 -0.92
C MET A 85 6.94 -0.07 0.40
N PHE A 86 5.74 -0.37 0.90
CA PHE A 86 5.19 0.37 2.03
C PHE A 86 4.00 -0.39 2.61
N LYS A 87 3.83 -0.32 3.93
CA LYS A 87 2.69 -0.94 4.60
C LYS A 87 1.78 0.15 5.15
N TYR A 88 0.48 0.01 4.91
CA TYR A 88 -0.51 0.96 5.39
C TYR A 88 -0.96 0.63 6.81
N THR A 89 -1.26 1.66 7.59
CA THR A 89 -1.91 1.49 8.88
C THR A 89 -3.40 1.26 8.67
N PRO A 90 -4.11 0.71 9.68
CA PRO A 90 -5.56 0.52 9.55
C PRO A 90 -6.31 1.82 9.24
N SER A 91 -5.89 2.93 9.83
CA SER A 91 -6.52 4.23 9.56
C SER A 91 -6.35 4.63 8.11
N ALA A 92 -5.14 4.40 7.56
CA ALA A 92 -4.87 4.73 6.17
C ALA A 92 -5.68 3.85 5.23
N VAL A 93 -5.89 2.58 5.60
CA VAL A 93 -6.70 1.67 4.80
C VAL A 93 -8.13 2.19 4.66
N GLU A 94 -8.69 2.73 5.74
CA GLU A 94 -10.03 3.32 5.67
C GLU A 94 -10.08 4.48 4.69
N GLN A 95 -9.03 5.30 4.66
CA GLN A 95 -8.98 6.40 3.70
C GLN A 95 -8.89 5.89 2.27
N LEU A 96 -8.11 4.83 2.05
CA LEU A 96 -8.02 4.22 0.73
C LEU A 96 -9.38 3.68 0.28
N ARG A 97 -10.11 3.06 1.20
CA ARG A 97 -11.42 2.51 0.90
C ARG A 97 -12.37 3.62 0.49
N LYS A 98 -12.36 4.73 1.22
CA LYS A 98 -13.21 5.87 0.90
C LYS A 98 -12.86 6.51 -0.43
N LYS A 99 -11.59 6.44 -0.82
CA LYS A 99 -11.14 7.01 -2.09
C LYS A 99 -11.34 6.06 -3.27
N GLY A 100 -11.81 4.84 -3.03
CA GLY A 100 -12.12 3.90 -4.10
C GLY A 100 -10.96 3.04 -4.56
N PHE A 101 -9.83 3.07 -3.87
CA PHE A 101 -8.67 2.28 -4.29
C PHE A 101 -8.83 0.79 -4.08
N LEU A 102 -9.76 0.37 -3.23
CA LEU A 102 -9.87 -1.03 -2.83
C LEU A 102 -11.00 -1.78 -3.50
N GLN A 103 -11.69 -1.17 -4.47
CA GLN A 103 -12.85 -1.81 -5.07
C GLN A 103 -12.53 -3.12 -5.76
N LYS A 104 -11.45 -3.18 -6.52
CA LYS A 104 -11.10 -4.41 -7.22
C LYS A 104 -10.54 -5.47 -6.31
N ILE A 105 -10.13 -5.08 -5.12
CA ILE A 105 -9.61 -6.01 -4.13
C ILE A 105 -10.75 -6.57 -3.28
N GLU A 106 -11.61 -5.70 -2.79
CA GLU A 106 -12.64 -6.07 -1.82
C GLU A 106 -14.00 -6.31 -2.43
N GLY A 107 -14.23 -5.70 -3.53
CA GLY A 107 -15.53 -5.69 -4.10
C GLY A 107 -15.90 -6.74 -5.01
#